data_e86d93ee1bbebd0da28558f700c6ab3c
#
_entry.id   e86d93ee1bbebd0da28558f700c6ab3c
#
_cell.length_a   1.000
_cell.length_b   1.000
_cell.length_c   1.000
_cell.angle_alpha   90.00
_cell.angle_beta   90.00
_cell.angle_gamma   90.00
#
_symmetry.space_group_name_H-M   'P 1'
#
loop_
_entity.id
_entity.type
_entity.pdbx_description
1 polymer ?
#
loop_
_entity_poly.entity_id
_entity_poly.type
_entity_poly.pdbx_seq_one_letter_code
_entity_poly.pdbx_strand_id
1 'polypeptide(L)'
;MIIERVATQALSATMLAELRNLCNVAYGQEVFDTFGGGQHVLGRDGGRLVSHAMWITRWLQPAGRAPIQTAYVELVATHPDCRQRGYATAVMERLALEIADEELAALSPATERLYQRLGWRFWRGPLFVRVEQAMLPTPDDQVMLLQLPRTPQLDWDAPLSIEWRPGEIW
;
A
#
# COMPACT_ATOMS: atom_id res chain seq x y z
N MET A 1 -14.22 12.43 -11.84
CA MET A 1 -13.11 11.45 -11.87
C MET A 1 -13.68 10.05 -12.06
N ILE A 2 -13.08 9.25 -12.93
CA ILE A 2 -13.39 7.82 -13.10
C ILE A 2 -12.34 7.03 -12.35
N ILE A 3 -12.76 6.01 -11.58
CA ILE A 3 -11.84 5.16 -10.83
C ILE A 3 -12.06 3.71 -11.27
N GLU A 4 -11.00 3.04 -11.67
CA GLU A 4 -11.02 1.65 -12.14
C GLU A 4 -9.96 0.81 -11.44
N ARG A 5 -10.25 -0.50 -11.27
CA ARG A 5 -9.28 -1.49 -10.82
C ARG A 5 -8.75 -2.26 -12.03
N VAL A 6 -7.43 -2.45 -12.08
CA VAL A 6 -6.76 -3.21 -13.15
C VAL A 6 -5.64 -4.04 -12.54
N ALA A 7 -5.56 -5.32 -12.87
CA ALA A 7 -4.42 -6.15 -12.50
C ALA A 7 -3.19 -5.82 -13.37
N THR A 8 -1.99 -5.95 -12.84
CA THR A 8 -0.74 -5.66 -13.58
C THR A 8 -0.69 -6.36 -14.94
N GLN A 9 -1.08 -7.63 -15.00
CA GLN A 9 -1.06 -8.41 -16.25
C GLN A 9 -2.10 -7.95 -17.29
N ALA A 10 -3.05 -7.13 -16.90
CA ALA A 10 -4.08 -6.57 -17.79
C ALA A 10 -3.75 -5.12 -18.24
N LEU A 11 -2.66 -4.54 -17.72
CA LEU A 11 -2.24 -3.21 -18.13
C LEU A 11 -1.71 -3.22 -19.58
N SER A 12 -2.24 -2.34 -20.41
CA SER A 12 -1.67 -2.10 -21.74
C SER A 12 -0.31 -1.38 -21.64
N ALA A 13 0.49 -1.42 -22.71
CA ALA A 13 1.76 -0.69 -22.76
C ALA A 13 1.58 0.82 -22.52
N THR A 14 0.47 1.39 -23.01
CA THR A 14 0.13 2.80 -22.78
C THR A 14 -0.17 3.07 -21.30
N MET A 15 -0.97 2.23 -20.65
CA MET A 15 -1.28 2.37 -19.22
C MET A 15 -0.03 2.22 -18.35
N LEU A 16 0.85 1.29 -18.69
CA LEU A 16 2.14 1.13 -18.00
C LEU A 16 3.01 2.39 -18.12
N ALA A 17 3.07 2.99 -19.30
CA ALA A 17 3.83 4.24 -19.52
C ALA A 17 3.23 5.41 -18.73
N GLU A 18 1.89 5.54 -18.68
CA GLU A 18 1.20 6.55 -17.88
C GLU A 18 1.45 6.37 -16.39
N LEU A 19 1.38 5.12 -15.88
CA LEU A 19 1.65 4.80 -14.48
C LEU A 19 3.08 5.11 -14.07
N ARG A 20 4.05 4.65 -14.88
CA ARG A 20 5.47 4.94 -14.66
C ARG A 20 5.70 6.46 -14.58
N ASN A 21 5.18 7.20 -15.56
CA ASN A 21 5.31 8.66 -15.57
C ASN A 21 4.66 9.29 -14.33
N LEU A 22 3.43 8.90 -13.96
CA LEU A 22 2.75 9.44 -12.78
C LEU A 22 3.54 9.18 -11.50
N CYS A 23 3.99 7.94 -11.29
CA CYS A 23 4.74 7.57 -10.08
C CYS A 23 6.09 8.31 -10.02
N ASN A 24 6.86 8.29 -11.11
CA ASN A 24 8.16 8.95 -11.12
C ASN A 24 8.06 10.47 -10.91
N VAL A 25 7.06 11.13 -11.48
CA VAL A 25 6.81 12.56 -11.26
C VAL A 25 6.33 12.83 -9.83
N ALA A 26 5.50 11.96 -9.27
CA ALA A 26 4.96 12.14 -7.91
C ALA A 26 6.02 11.95 -6.82
N TYR A 27 6.94 11.01 -7.01
CA TYR A 27 8.02 10.68 -6.08
C TYR A 27 9.34 11.43 -6.37
N GLY A 28 9.49 12.02 -7.56
CA GLY A 28 10.70 12.73 -7.97
C GLY A 28 11.89 11.82 -8.32
N GLN A 29 11.64 10.52 -8.49
CA GLN A 29 12.64 9.50 -8.83
C GLN A 29 11.98 8.29 -9.52
N GLU A 30 12.79 7.43 -10.12
CA GLU A 30 12.30 6.19 -10.72
C GLU A 30 11.97 5.16 -9.64
N VAL A 31 10.68 4.92 -9.42
CA VAL A 31 10.19 4.00 -8.37
C VAL A 31 9.31 2.89 -8.94
N PHE A 32 8.65 3.08 -10.06
CA PHE A 32 7.60 2.17 -10.53
C PHE A 32 8.10 0.76 -10.78
N ASP A 33 9.28 0.62 -11.37
CA ASP A 33 9.85 -0.68 -11.77
C ASP A 33 10.47 -1.45 -10.58
N THR A 34 10.52 -0.85 -9.38
CA THR A 34 11.02 -1.52 -8.17
C THR A 34 9.97 -2.39 -7.48
N PHE A 35 8.70 -2.25 -7.87
CA PHE A 35 7.59 -3.00 -7.29
C PHE A 35 7.13 -4.12 -8.23
N GLY A 36 6.80 -5.26 -7.65
CA GLY A 36 6.27 -6.41 -8.37
C GLY A 36 4.85 -6.20 -8.89
N GLY A 37 4.32 -7.21 -9.56
CA GLY A 37 2.94 -7.18 -10.04
C GLY A 37 1.92 -7.25 -8.90
N GLY A 38 0.80 -6.55 -9.07
CA GLY A 38 -0.29 -6.48 -8.09
C GLY A 38 -1.60 -6.03 -8.72
N GLN A 39 -2.44 -5.42 -7.91
CA GLN A 39 -3.70 -4.80 -8.33
C GLN A 39 -3.56 -3.28 -8.24
N HIS A 40 -3.98 -2.58 -9.25
CA HIS A 40 -3.90 -1.13 -9.34
C HIS A 40 -5.28 -0.50 -9.25
N VAL A 41 -5.40 0.63 -8.56
CA VAL A 41 -6.55 1.53 -8.59
C VAL A 41 -6.13 2.81 -9.29
N LEU A 42 -6.74 3.07 -10.43
CA LEU A 42 -6.41 4.17 -11.33
C LEU A 42 -7.47 5.26 -11.22
N GLY A 43 -7.09 6.48 -10.87
CA GLY A 43 -7.98 7.65 -10.85
C GLY A 43 -7.71 8.53 -12.07
N ARG A 44 -8.73 8.66 -12.96
CA ARG A 44 -8.65 9.47 -14.17
C ARG A 44 -9.57 10.69 -14.11
N ASP A 45 -9.07 11.84 -14.48
CA ASP A 45 -9.83 13.06 -14.64
C ASP A 45 -9.65 13.63 -16.05
N GLY A 46 -10.75 13.84 -16.79
CA GLY A 46 -10.71 14.22 -18.20
C GLY A 46 -9.91 13.26 -19.09
N GLY A 47 -9.89 11.95 -18.76
CA GLY A 47 -9.10 10.93 -19.46
C GLY A 47 -7.64 10.82 -19.01
N ARG A 48 -7.09 11.83 -18.34
CA ARG A 48 -5.72 11.82 -17.81
C ARG A 48 -5.63 11.01 -16.50
N LEU A 49 -4.62 10.16 -16.37
CA LEU A 49 -4.30 9.52 -15.10
C LEU A 49 -3.73 10.56 -14.13
N VAL A 50 -4.41 10.79 -13.01
CA VAL A 50 -4.06 11.84 -12.02
C VAL A 50 -3.73 11.29 -10.64
N SER A 51 -4.22 10.10 -10.29
CA SER A 51 -3.93 9.46 -9.01
C SER A 51 -3.91 7.95 -9.15
N HIS A 52 -3.16 7.30 -8.28
CA HIS A 52 -2.91 5.86 -8.29
C HIS A 52 -2.66 5.34 -6.88
N ALA A 53 -3.04 4.11 -6.64
CA ALA A 53 -2.54 3.25 -5.58
C ALA A 53 -2.51 1.81 -6.09
N MET A 54 -1.66 0.98 -5.53
CA MET A 54 -1.68 -0.46 -5.80
C MET A 54 -1.58 -1.24 -4.49
N TRP A 55 -1.89 -2.53 -4.56
CA TRP A 55 -1.56 -3.45 -3.48
C TRP A 55 -1.07 -4.78 -4.04
N ILE A 56 -0.26 -5.41 -3.21
CA ILE A 56 0.22 -6.78 -3.38
C ILE A 56 -0.15 -7.59 -2.15
N THR A 57 -0.13 -8.91 -2.25
CA THR A 57 -0.29 -9.77 -1.08
C THR A 57 1.03 -9.90 -0.33
N ARG A 58 1.00 -9.61 0.97
CA ARG A 58 2.11 -9.82 1.91
C ARG A 58 1.61 -10.59 3.13
N TRP A 59 2.51 -11.13 3.93
CA TRP A 59 2.19 -11.93 5.10
C TRP A 59 2.74 -11.28 6.38
N LEU A 60 1.93 -10.46 7.03
CA LEU A 60 2.27 -9.86 8.31
C LEU A 60 1.99 -10.85 9.44
N GLN A 61 2.89 -10.90 10.42
CA GLN A 61 2.74 -11.81 11.54
C GLN A 61 2.93 -11.10 12.88
N PRO A 62 1.84 -10.84 13.61
CA PRO A 62 1.92 -10.45 15.01
C PRO A 62 2.50 -11.59 15.85
N ALA A 63 3.29 -11.26 16.87
CA ALA A 63 3.90 -12.25 17.73
C ALA A 63 2.86 -13.20 18.36
N GLY A 64 3.18 -14.50 18.40
CA GLY A 64 2.28 -15.52 18.93
C GLY A 64 1.09 -15.88 18.05
N ARG A 65 1.04 -15.41 16.81
CA ARG A 65 -0.02 -15.72 15.85
C ARG A 65 0.50 -16.28 14.54
N ALA A 66 -0.38 -16.93 13.80
CA ALA A 66 -0.10 -17.28 12.40
C ALA A 66 0.04 -16.01 11.54
N PRO A 67 0.78 -16.09 10.42
CA PRO A 67 0.82 -15.02 9.44
C PRO A 67 -0.58 -14.69 8.91
N ILE A 68 -0.86 -13.40 8.77
CA ILE A 68 -2.12 -12.84 8.29
C ILE A 68 -1.93 -12.41 6.83
N GLN A 69 -2.80 -12.86 5.94
CA GLN A 69 -2.81 -12.41 4.56
C GLN A 69 -3.19 -10.92 4.51
N THR A 70 -2.30 -10.12 3.97
CA THR A 70 -2.38 -8.67 4.05
C THR A 70 -2.33 -8.05 2.66
N ALA A 71 -3.31 -7.20 2.34
CA ALA A 71 -3.23 -6.30 1.21
C ALA A 71 -2.22 -5.18 1.54
N TYR A 72 -1.00 -5.33 1.06
CA TYR A 72 0.06 -4.35 1.30
C TYR A 72 0.02 -3.27 0.23
N VAL A 73 -0.34 -2.05 0.65
CA VAL A 73 -0.58 -0.93 -0.27
C VAL A 73 0.72 -0.20 -0.55
N GLU A 74 0.98 0.03 -1.82
CA GLU A 74 2.20 0.64 -2.33
C GLU A 74 1.89 1.67 -3.43
N LEU A 75 2.88 2.49 -3.77
CA LEU A 75 2.83 3.44 -4.88
C LEU A 75 1.57 4.33 -4.87
N VAL A 76 1.20 4.84 -3.68
CA VAL A 76 0.13 5.84 -3.58
C VAL A 76 0.65 7.17 -4.13
N ALA A 77 0.24 7.50 -5.34
CA ALA A 77 0.74 8.64 -6.09
C ALA A 77 -0.41 9.57 -6.54
N THR A 78 -0.18 10.87 -6.49
CA THR A 78 -1.06 11.87 -7.13
C THR A 78 -0.17 12.89 -7.83
N HIS A 79 -0.49 13.16 -9.10
CA HIS A 79 0.25 14.13 -9.90
C HIS A 79 0.37 15.47 -9.14
N PRO A 80 1.57 16.09 -9.07
CA PRO A 80 1.78 17.31 -8.29
C PRO A 80 0.76 18.41 -8.58
N ASP A 81 0.44 18.69 -9.86
CA ASP A 81 -0.53 19.69 -10.28
C ASP A 81 -1.99 19.37 -9.91
N CYS A 82 -2.24 18.14 -9.47
CA CYS A 82 -3.55 17.63 -9.11
C CYS A 82 -3.73 17.39 -7.59
N ARG A 83 -2.73 17.73 -6.80
CA ARG A 83 -2.79 17.57 -5.33
C ARG A 83 -3.86 18.51 -4.73
N GLN A 84 -4.28 18.18 -3.50
CA GLN A 84 -5.30 18.94 -2.73
C GLN A 84 -6.70 19.01 -3.38
N ARG A 85 -6.99 18.13 -4.35
CA ARG A 85 -8.30 18.01 -5.02
C ARG A 85 -9.10 16.77 -4.59
N GLY A 86 -8.64 16.04 -3.56
CA GLY A 86 -9.31 14.85 -3.06
C GLY A 86 -9.04 13.56 -3.85
N TYR A 87 -8.21 13.58 -4.90
CA TYR A 87 -7.99 12.40 -5.76
C TYR A 87 -7.35 11.24 -5.02
N ALA A 88 -6.34 11.48 -4.17
CA ALA A 88 -5.74 10.44 -3.35
C ALA A 88 -6.75 9.82 -2.39
N THR A 89 -7.60 10.64 -1.76
CA THR A 89 -8.68 10.17 -0.89
C THR A 89 -9.62 9.23 -1.64
N ALA A 90 -10.12 9.65 -2.80
CA ALA A 90 -11.07 8.86 -3.57
C ALA A 90 -10.46 7.53 -4.10
N VAL A 91 -9.17 7.54 -4.50
CA VAL A 91 -8.46 6.31 -4.90
C VAL A 91 -8.28 5.36 -3.72
N MET A 92 -7.92 5.87 -2.54
CA MET A 92 -7.74 5.06 -1.33
C MET A 92 -9.07 4.54 -0.76
N GLU A 93 -10.15 5.31 -0.83
CA GLU A 93 -11.50 4.84 -0.49
C GLU A 93 -11.95 3.72 -1.41
N ARG A 94 -11.71 3.86 -2.72
CA ARG A 94 -11.99 2.77 -3.67
C ARG A 94 -11.13 1.55 -3.40
N LEU A 95 -9.84 1.72 -3.14
CA LEU A 95 -8.95 0.62 -2.78
C LEU A 95 -9.46 -0.14 -1.55
N ALA A 96 -9.90 0.58 -0.51
CA ALA A 96 -10.45 -0.05 0.70
C ALA A 96 -11.68 -0.93 0.42
N LEU A 97 -12.53 -0.55 -0.55
CA LEU A 97 -13.65 -1.37 -0.99
C LEU A 97 -13.19 -2.63 -1.75
N GLU A 98 -12.16 -2.50 -2.59
CA GLU A 98 -11.63 -3.63 -3.38
C GLU A 98 -10.93 -4.69 -2.52
N ILE A 99 -10.35 -4.30 -1.37
CA ILE A 99 -9.65 -5.21 -0.45
C ILE A 99 -10.51 -5.62 0.75
N ALA A 100 -11.82 -5.35 0.76
CA ALA A 100 -12.70 -5.60 1.90
C ALA A 100 -12.76 -7.09 2.32
N ASP A 101 -12.50 -8.01 1.40
CA ASP A 101 -12.46 -9.45 1.64
C ASP A 101 -11.07 -9.97 2.11
N GLU A 102 -10.06 -9.11 2.16
CA GLU A 102 -8.76 -9.46 2.73
C GLU A 102 -8.82 -9.52 4.27
N GLU A 103 -7.82 -10.12 4.89
CA GLU A 103 -7.80 -10.21 6.37
C GLU A 103 -7.26 -8.93 7.02
N LEU A 104 -6.37 -8.22 6.34
CA LEU A 104 -5.72 -7.01 6.85
C LEU A 104 -5.24 -6.14 5.68
N ALA A 105 -5.13 -4.84 5.90
CA ALA A 105 -4.37 -3.99 5.01
C ALA A 105 -3.24 -3.29 5.76
N ALA A 106 -2.12 -3.05 5.06
CA ALA A 106 -0.94 -2.39 5.60
C ALA A 106 -0.31 -1.46 4.57
N LEU A 107 0.43 -0.46 5.04
CA LEU A 107 1.29 0.40 4.22
C LEU A 107 2.38 1.04 5.09
N SER A 108 3.51 1.40 4.46
CA SER A 108 4.50 2.30 5.05
C SER A 108 4.20 3.73 4.59
N PRO A 109 3.85 4.65 5.52
CA PRO A 109 3.36 5.97 5.13
C PRO A 109 4.50 6.97 4.87
N ALA A 110 4.52 7.61 3.70
CA ALA A 110 5.34 8.80 3.48
C ALA A 110 4.76 10.05 4.18
N THR A 111 3.43 10.09 4.35
CA THR A 111 2.68 11.10 5.11
C THR A 111 1.52 10.44 5.83
N GLU A 112 1.28 10.76 7.10
CA GLU A 112 0.26 10.09 7.90
C GLU A 112 -1.16 10.69 7.75
N ARG A 113 -1.26 12.00 7.51
CA ARG A 113 -2.53 12.74 7.59
C ARG A 113 -3.64 12.21 6.66
N LEU A 114 -3.28 11.75 5.47
CA LEU A 114 -4.24 11.14 4.53
C LEU A 114 -4.81 9.86 5.12
N TYR A 115 -3.93 8.97 5.54
CA TYR A 115 -4.29 7.63 5.99
C TYR A 115 -5.04 7.64 7.31
N GLN A 116 -4.64 8.48 8.28
CA GLN A 116 -5.36 8.62 9.56
C GLN A 116 -6.84 9.01 9.35
N ARG A 117 -7.13 9.94 8.42
CA ARG A 117 -8.50 10.33 8.09
C ARG A 117 -9.32 9.19 7.46
N LEU A 118 -8.66 8.22 6.85
CA LEU A 118 -9.27 7.04 6.24
C LEU A 118 -9.30 5.82 7.19
N GLY A 119 -9.01 6.03 8.49
CA GLY A 119 -9.12 4.99 9.51
C GLY A 119 -7.87 4.13 9.68
N TRP A 120 -6.79 4.42 8.95
CA TRP A 120 -5.50 3.75 9.15
C TRP A 120 -4.86 4.19 10.45
N ARG A 121 -4.18 3.27 11.13
CA ARG A 121 -3.57 3.50 12.44
C ARG A 121 -2.15 2.96 12.46
N PHE A 122 -1.22 3.68 13.09
CA PHE A 122 0.12 3.20 13.31
C PHE A 122 0.13 1.95 14.20
N TRP A 123 0.94 0.97 13.78
CA TRP A 123 1.37 -0.09 14.69
C TRP A 123 2.30 0.51 15.74
N ARG A 124 2.16 0.10 16.99
CA ARG A 124 2.94 0.66 18.11
C ARG A 124 4.05 -0.26 18.59
N GLY A 125 3.88 -1.56 18.36
CA GLY A 125 4.89 -2.56 18.72
C GLY A 125 6.12 -2.49 17.83
N PRO A 126 7.22 -3.14 18.21
CA PRO A 126 8.44 -3.16 17.41
C PRO A 126 8.25 -3.96 16.12
N LEU A 127 8.94 -3.50 15.06
CA LEU A 127 8.88 -4.07 13.71
C LEU A 127 10.10 -4.95 13.42
N PHE A 128 9.86 -6.03 12.67
CA PHE A 128 10.88 -7.01 12.31
C PHE A 128 10.68 -7.49 10.86
N VAL A 129 11.78 -7.87 10.22
CA VAL A 129 11.75 -8.65 8.98
C VAL A 129 12.14 -10.11 9.26
N ARG A 130 11.37 -11.04 8.71
CA ARG A 130 11.69 -12.48 8.77
C ARG A 130 12.57 -12.85 7.58
N VAL A 131 13.79 -13.32 7.87
CA VAL A 131 14.76 -13.80 6.88
C VAL A 131 15.12 -15.24 7.25
N GLU A 132 14.66 -16.20 6.47
CA GLU A 132 14.82 -17.63 6.79
C GLU A 132 14.31 -17.99 8.20
N GLN A 133 15.20 -18.29 9.13
CA GLN A 133 14.87 -18.61 10.52
C GLN A 133 15.16 -17.44 11.49
N ALA A 134 15.62 -16.31 10.98
CA ALA A 134 15.95 -15.13 11.77
C ALA A 134 14.85 -14.08 11.74
N MET A 135 14.71 -13.33 12.83
CA MET A 135 13.92 -12.11 12.92
C MET A 135 14.88 -10.95 13.17
N LEU A 136 14.99 -10.05 12.18
CA LEU A 136 15.87 -8.89 12.26
C LEU A 136 15.03 -7.64 12.57
N PRO A 137 15.39 -6.86 13.59
CA PRO A 137 14.65 -5.64 13.92
C PRO A 137 14.80 -4.57 12.83
N THR A 138 13.74 -3.82 12.60
CA THR A 138 13.70 -2.69 11.67
C THR A 138 13.20 -1.44 12.41
N PRO A 139 14.00 -0.88 13.34
CA PRO A 139 13.55 0.14 14.30
C PRO A 139 13.23 1.50 13.67
N ASP A 140 13.74 1.77 12.47
CA ASP A 140 13.53 3.03 11.75
C ASP A 140 12.29 2.99 10.84
N ASP A 141 11.68 1.82 10.68
CA ASP A 141 10.49 1.63 9.86
C ASP A 141 9.20 1.96 10.64
N GLN A 142 8.19 2.37 9.89
CA GLN A 142 6.84 2.61 10.40
C GLN A 142 5.81 1.96 9.47
N VAL A 143 4.78 1.39 10.06
CA VAL A 143 3.68 0.79 9.32
C VAL A 143 2.35 1.26 9.88
N MET A 144 1.42 1.54 8.98
CA MET A 144 0.02 1.76 9.34
C MET A 144 -0.81 0.58 8.86
N LEU A 145 -1.78 0.18 9.67
CA LEU A 145 -2.72 -0.88 9.37
C LEU A 145 -4.14 -0.33 9.27
N LEU A 146 -4.92 -0.91 8.36
CA LEU A 146 -6.37 -0.74 8.30
C LEU A 146 -7.02 -2.08 8.65
N GLN A 147 -7.83 -2.09 9.71
CA GLN A 147 -8.66 -3.24 10.05
C GLN A 147 -9.81 -3.37 9.05
N LEU A 148 -9.93 -4.54 8.46
CA LEU A 148 -11.00 -4.93 7.54
C LEU A 148 -12.02 -5.80 8.27
N PRO A 149 -13.18 -6.10 7.70
CA PRO A 149 -14.20 -6.92 8.36
C PRO A 149 -13.72 -8.29 8.85
N ARG A 150 -12.71 -8.87 8.18
CA ARG A 150 -12.14 -10.19 8.53
C ARG A 150 -10.89 -10.10 9.39
N THR A 151 -10.44 -8.90 9.77
CA THR A 151 -9.24 -8.74 10.59
C THR A 151 -9.45 -9.38 11.97
N PRO A 152 -8.58 -10.31 12.41
CA PRO A 152 -8.65 -10.85 13.75
C PRO A 152 -8.36 -9.78 14.82
N GLN A 153 -8.73 -10.04 16.05
CA GLN A 153 -8.36 -9.13 17.14
C GLN A 153 -6.84 -9.03 17.24
N LEU A 154 -6.30 -7.82 17.18
CA LEU A 154 -4.87 -7.51 17.21
C LEU A 154 -4.48 -6.90 18.56
N ASP A 155 -3.33 -7.32 19.08
CA ASP A 155 -2.58 -6.59 20.10
C ASP A 155 -1.65 -5.61 19.39
N TRP A 156 -1.99 -4.32 19.40
CA TRP A 156 -1.31 -3.26 18.68
C TRP A 156 0.08 -2.90 19.21
N ASP A 157 0.45 -3.43 20.36
CA ASP A 157 1.74 -3.22 21.01
C ASP A 157 2.66 -4.44 20.90
N ALA A 158 2.15 -5.56 20.37
CA ALA A 158 2.94 -6.77 20.15
C ALA A 158 4.01 -6.56 19.05
N PRO A 159 5.10 -7.33 19.05
CA PRO A 159 6.01 -7.39 17.91
C PRO A 159 5.27 -7.79 16.62
N LEU A 160 5.54 -7.07 15.53
CA LEU A 160 4.99 -7.36 14.21
C LEU A 160 6.13 -7.64 13.23
N SER A 161 5.97 -8.68 12.44
CA SER A 161 6.97 -9.04 11.44
C SER A 161 6.37 -9.22 10.05
N ILE A 162 7.18 -8.98 9.02
CA ILE A 162 6.88 -9.19 7.61
C ILE A 162 7.93 -10.12 6.99
N GLU A 163 7.58 -10.85 5.96
CA GLU A 163 8.55 -11.65 5.20
C GLU A 163 9.52 -10.75 4.44
N TRP A 164 10.76 -11.20 4.32
CA TRP A 164 11.77 -10.53 3.53
C TRP A 164 11.43 -10.54 2.03
N ARG A 165 11.81 -9.48 1.34
CA ARG A 165 11.82 -9.38 -0.12
C ARG A 165 12.99 -8.50 -0.58
N PRO A 166 13.42 -8.57 -1.85
CA PRO A 166 14.32 -7.57 -2.43
C PRO A 166 13.67 -6.18 -2.44
N GLY A 167 14.46 -5.13 -2.23
CA GLY A 167 14.01 -3.73 -2.23
C GLY A 167 13.39 -3.30 -0.90
N GLU A 168 12.34 -2.50 -0.96
CA GLU A 168 11.64 -2.01 0.23
C GLU A 168 10.97 -3.16 1.01
N ILE A 169 11.29 -3.24 2.29
CA ILE A 169 10.77 -4.31 3.18
C ILE A 169 9.34 -3.98 3.61
N TRP A 170 9.19 -2.78 4.21
CA TRP A 170 7.93 -2.24 4.71
C TRP A 170 7.29 -1.27 3.73
#